data_284b9afcad573e5e52fc1a652fc3b4b4
#
_entry.id   284b9afcad573e5e52fc1a652fc3b4b4
#
_cell.length_a   1.000
_cell.length_b   1.000
_cell.length_c   1.000
_cell.angle_alpha   90.00
_cell.angle_beta   90.00
_cell.angle_gamma   90.00
#
_symmetry.space_group_name_H-M   'P 1'
#
loop_
_entity.id
_entity.type
_entity.pdbx_description
1 polymer ?
#
loop_
_entity_poly.entity_id
_entity_poly.type
_entity_poly.pdbx_seq_one_letter_code
_entity_poly.pdbx_strand_id
1 'polypeptide(L)'
;MTARTTDEQYMALALDLARKGAGWTSPNPMVGAVIVKDGQVIGQGYHAKCGDLHAERAALANCQGDPAGATIYVTLEPCCHHGRQPPCTDAILEAGIARVVVGSGDPNPLVAGKGLDILRSHGVAVTEGVLEAECKALNDVFFHYIQTGRPYVVLKYAMTLDGKLAAYTGASQWITGEEARRHVHTQRSRFRSIMVGVDTVLADDPQLTCRIEGGRNPLRIICDSHLRTPLSAKVVQTAKEVPTYLATCVTQELRLAPYRDLGCNILPVPERSGHVDLDALMTLLGKMGVDSVLLEGGATLHWAAVEAGLVHKVQAYIAPKILGGKTAKSPVGGQGFAHPDQALILKSPALTRLGQDILIESEVESEVTP
;
A
#
# COMPACT_ATOMS: atom_id res chain seq x y z
N MET A 1 24.68 -9.79 -13.45
CA MET A 1 23.35 -10.40 -13.29
C MET A 1 23.42 -11.79 -13.91
N THR A 2 23.18 -12.85 -13.14
CA THR A 2 23.04 -14.21 -13.67
C THR A 2 21.77 -14.29 -14.52
N ALA A 3 21.81 -15.06 -15.62
CA ALA A 3 20.62 -15.26 -16.45
C ALA A 3 19.53 -15.97 -15.61
N ARG A 4 18.28 -15.51 -15.73
CA ARG A 4 17.15 -16.14 -15.05
C ARG A 4 16.91 -17.54 -15.57
N THR A 5 16.57 -18.48 -14.68
CA THR A 5 16.10 -19.82 -15.05
C THR A 5 14.75 -19.73 -15.79
N THR A 6 14.33 -20.81 -16.46
CA THR A 6 13.04 -20.86 -17.16
C THR A 6 11.87 -20.59 -16.22
N ASP A 7 11.88 -21.16 -15.01
CA ASP A 7 10.82 -20.91 -14.00
C ASP A 7 10.80 -19.45 -13.55
N GLU A 8 11.96 -18.83 -13.34
CA GLU A 8 12.05 -17.41 -12.99
C GLU A 8 11.56 -16.47 -14.11
N GLN A 9 11.72 -16.87 -15.37
CA GLN A 9 11.21 -16.07 -16.51
C GLN A 9 9.67 -16.05 -16.53
N TYR A 10 9.01 -17.21 -16.37
CA TYR A 10 7.55 -17.27 -16.31
C TYR A 10 6.98 -16.67 -15.03
N MET A 11 7.67 -16.82 -13.89
CA MET A 11 7.27 -16.17 -12.65
C MET A 11 7.39 -14.63 -12.75
N ALA A 12 8.41 -14.12 -13.44
CA ALA A 12 8.52 -12.67 -13.69
C ALA A 12 7.36 -12.16 -14.55
N LEU A 13 6.92 -12.93 -15.55
CA LEU A 13 5.73 -12.60 -16.32
C LEU A 13 4.46 -12.58 -15.45
N ALA A 14 4.32 -13.55 -14.53
CA ALA A 14 3.21 -13.58 -13.56
C ALA A 14 3.26 -12.35 -12.62
N LEU A 15 4.44 -11.91 -12.18
CA LEU A 15 4.62 -10.69 -11.38
C LEU A 15 4.20 -9.43 -12.16
N ASP A 16 4.53 -9.34 -13.45
CA ASP A 16 4.13 -8.20 -14.28
C ASP A 16 2.61 -8.15 -14.49
N LEU A 17 1.96 -9.31 -14.61
CA LEU A 17 0.51 -9.40 -14.63
C LEU A 17 -0.10 -8.97 -13.29
N ALA A 18 0.43 -9.45 -12.16
CA ALA A 18 -0.05 -9.11 -10.83
C ALA A 18 -0.06 -7.60 -10.55
N ARG A 19 0.97 -6.87 -11.01
CA ARG A 19 1.09 -5.41 -10.88
C ARG A 19 -0.08 -4.65 -11.49
N LYS A 20 -0.76 -5.22 -12.50
CA LYS A 20 -1.95 -4.59 -13.15
C LYS A 20 -3.15 -4.48 -12.20
N GLY A 21 -3.20 -5.29 -11.14
CA GLY A 21 -4.21 -5.23 -10.09
C GLY A 21 -4.00 -4.12 -9.05
N ALA A 22 -2.88 -3.38 -9.12
CA ALA A 22 -2.53 -2.38 -8.12
C ALA A 22 -3.63 -1.33 -7.91
N GLY A 23 -3.99 -1.10 -6.63
CA GLY A 23 -5.03 -0.15 -6.24
C GLY A 23 -6.46 -0.68 -6.33
N TRP A 24 -6.71 -1.81 -6.99
CA TRP A 24 -8.06 -2.36 -7.19
C TRP A 24 -8.33 -3.63 -6.38
N THR A 25 -7.29 -4.38 -6.04
CA THR A 25 -7.44 -5.67 -5.33
C THR A 25 -7.68 -5.51 -3.83
N SER A 26 -7.28 -4.40 -3.19
CA SER A 26 -7.40 -4.19 -1.74
C SER A 26 -8.79 -4.55 -1.20
N PRO A 27 -8.89 -5.32 -0.09
CA PRO A 27 -7.81 -5.82 0.77
C PRO A 27 -7.18 -7.15 0.31
N ASN A 28 -7.54 -7.68 -0.87
CA ASN A 28 -6.98 -8.90 -1.43
C ASN A 28 -5.54 -8.65 -1.97
N PRO A 29 -4.70 -9.70 -2.05
CA PRO A 29 -3.38 -9.58 -2.62
C PRO A 29 -3.40 -9.34 -4.14
N MET A 30 -2.34 -8.75 -4.65
CA MET A 30 -2.05 -8.72 -6.08
C MET A 30 -1.47 -10.07 -6.50
N VAL A 31 -2.18 -10.81 -7.34
CA VAL A 31 -1.76 -12.13 -7.80
C VAL A 31 -1.80 -12.16 -9.32
N GLY A 32 -0.80 -12.80 -9.92
CA GLY A 32 -0.72 -13.12 -11.34
C GLY A 32 -0.45 -14.59 -11.55
N ALA A 33 -0.99 -15.12 -12.65
CA ALA A 33 -0.81 -16.51 -13.02
C ALA A 33 -0.53 -16.66 -14.52
N VAL A 34 0.34 -17.60 -14.87
CA VAL A 34 0.73 -17.95 -16.24
C VAL A 34 0.68 -19.47 -16.41
N ILE A 35 0.00 -19.96 -17.44
CA ILE A 35 -0.08 -21.38 -17.79
C ILE A 35 0.82 -21.65 -18.98
N VAL A 36 1.70 -22.63 -18.86
CA VAL A 36 2.70 -23.01 -19.87
C VAL A 36 2.57 -24.48 -20.21
N LYS A 37 2.49 -24.79 -21.50
CA LYS A 37 2.50 -26.15 -22.04
C LYS A 37 3.49 -26.24 -23.19
N ASP A 38 4.35 -27.23 -23.19
CA ASP A 38 5.39 -27.46 -24.24
C ASP A 38 6.25 -26.20 -24.52
N GLY A 39 6.58 -25.45 -23.45
CA GLY A 39 7.38 -24.22 -23.54
C GLY A 39 6.63 -23.01 -24.05
N GLN A 40 5.33 -23.11 -24.34
CA GLN A 40 4.48 -22.01 -24.81
C GLN A 40 3.51 -21.54 -23.74
N VAL A 41 3.33 -20.22 -23.63
CA VAL A 41 2.32 -19.63 -22.76
C VAL A 41 0.96 -19.81 -23.42
N ILE A 42 0.08 -20.60 -22.80
CA ILE A 42 -1.27 -20.87 -23.28
C ILE A 42 -2.37 -20.18 -22.49
N GLY A 43 -2.07 -19.64 -21.29
CA GLY A 43 -3.04 -18.89 -20.48
C GLY A 43 -2.35 -17.86 -19.60
N GLN A 44 -3.02 -16.73 -19.39
CA GLN A 44 -2.54 -15.66 -18.54
C GLN A 44 -3.72 -15.01 -17.79
N GLY A 45 -3.50 -14.68 -16.52
CA GLY A 45 -4.50 -14.04 -15.71
C GLY A 45 -3.88 -13.27 -14.55
N TYR A 46 -4.65 -12.37 -13.98
CA TYR A 46 -4.33 -11.67 -12.74
C TYR A 46 -5.60 -11.34 -11.98
N HIS A 47 -5.49 -11.14 -10.68
CA HIS A 47 -6.61 -10.66 -9.88
C HIS A 47 -6.81 -9.17 -10.19
N ALA A 48 -7.84 -8.86 -10.98
CA ALA A 48 -8.04 -7.51 -11.49
C ALA A 48 -8.64 -6.56 -10.43
N LYS A 49 -9.58 -7.05 -9.63
CA LYS A 49 -10.30 -6.26 -8.64
C LYS A 49 -10.86 -7.15 -7.52
N CYS A 50 -10.95 -6.61 -6.31
CA CYS A 50 -11.57 -7.30 -5.18
C CYS A 50 -13.00 -7.74 -5.52
N GLY A 51 -13.25 -9.06 -5.44
CA GLY A 51 -14.51 -9.70 -5.79
C GLY A 51 -14.54 -10.36 -7.17
N ASP A 52 -13.62 -10.02 -8.06
CA ASP A 52 -13.47 -10.67 -9.38
C ASP A 52 -12.70 -12.01 -9.27
N LEU A 53 -12.52 -12.70 -10.40
CA LEU A 53 -11.78 -13.97 -10.46
C LEU A 53 -10.38 -13.82 -9.88
N HIS A 54 -9.93 -14.85 -9.17
CA HIS A 54 -8.53 -14.98 -8.79
C HIS A 54 -7.66 -15.23 -10.03
N ALA A 55 -6.36 -14.98 -9.91
CA ALA A 55 -5.43 -15.02 -11.04
C ALA A 55 -5.41 -16.38 -11.75
N GLU A 56 -5.42 -17.48 -10.99
CA GLU A 56 -5.41 -18.85 -11.50
C GLU A 56 -6.68 -19.12 -12.34
N ARG A 57 -7.84 -18.75 -11.80
CA ARG A 57 -9.12 -18.91 -12.52
C ARG A 57 -9.19 -18.00 -13.74
N ALA A 58 -8.65 -16.79 -13.66
CA ALA A 58 -8.55 -15.89 -14.81
C ALA A 58 -7.60 -16.44 -15.88
N ALA A 59 -6.46 -17.04 -15.49
CA ALA A 59 -5.54 -17.68 -16.41
C ALA A 59 -6.16 -18.90 -17.10
N LEU A 60 -6.89 -19.73 -16.36
CA LEU A 60 -7.63 -20.88 -16.91
C LEU A 60 -8.75 -20.45 -17.86
N ALA A 61 -9.52 -19.41 -17.50
CA ALA A 61 -10.58 -18.87 -18.36
C ALA A 61 -10.06 -18.29 -19.68
N ASN A 62 -8.83 -17.76 -19.68
CA ASN A 62 -8.15 -17.21 -20.87
C ASN A 62 -7.25 -18.25 -21.58
N CYS A 63 -7.31 -19.53 -21.20
CA CYS A 63 -6.46 -20.55 -21.74
C CYS A 63 -6.80 -20.86 -23.21
N GLN A 64 -5.77 -20.86 -24.06
CA GLN A 64 -5.90 -21.24 -25.47
C GLN A 64 -5.51 -22.72 -25.63
N GLY A 65 -6.51 -23.59 -25.65
CA GLY A 65 -6.32 -25.04 -25.75
C GLY A 65 -6.51 -25.77 -24.43
N ASP A 66 -6.15 -27.05 -24.41
CA ASP A 66 -6.29 -27.94 -23.25
C ASP A 66 -5.16 -27.72 -22.23
N PRO A 67 -5.44 -27.28 -20.99
CA PRO A 67 -4.46 -27.07 -19.94
C PRO A 67 -3.98 -28.38 -19.29
N ALA A 68 -4.56 -29.52 -19.56
CA ALA A 68 -4.17 -30.80 -18.97
C ALA A 68 -2.71 -31.12 -19.24
N GLY A 69 -1.95 -31.47 -18.21
CA GLY A 69 -0.51 -31.74 -18.29
C GLY A 69 0.37 -30.46 -18.29
N ALA A 70 -0.20 -29.25 -18.27
CA ALA A 70 0.55 -28.00 -18.27
C ALA A 70 1.17 -27.68 -16.89
N THR A 71 2.03 -26.67 -16.86
CA THR A 71 2.56 -26.03 -15.64
C THR A 71 1.89 -24.68 -15.44
N ILE A 72 1.40 -24.40 -14.24
CA ILE A 72 0.93 -23.06 -13.84
C ILE A 72 1.95 -22.41 -12.91
N TYR A 73 2.30 -21.17 -13.20
CA TYR A 73 3.12 -20.27 -12.38
C TYR A 73 2.21 -19.27 -11.70
N VAL A 74 2.27 -19.15 -10.39
CA VAL A 74 1.44 -18.24 -9.60
C VAL A 74 2.27 -17.51 -8.55
N THR A 75 2.09 -16.21 -8.42
CA THR A 75 2.93 -15.37 -7.54
C THR A 75 2.67 -15.58 -6.06
N LEU A 76 1.52 -16.18 -5.68
CA LEU A 76 1.12 -16.47 -4.31
C LEU A 76 0.47 -17.85 -4.25
N GLU A 77 0.60 -18.54 -3.11
CA GLU A 77 -0.01 -19.85 -2.87
C GLU A 77 -1.51 -19.87 -3.24
N PRO A 78 -1.98 -20.84 -4.06
CA PRO A 78 -3.37 -20.98 -4.43
C PRO A 78 -4.27 -21.20 -3.21
N CYS A 79 -5.38 -20.45 -3.11
CA CYS A 79 -6.32 -20.58 -2.01
C CYS A 79 -7.03 -21.94 -2.02
N CYS A 80 -7.27 -22.49 -0.80
CA CYS A 80 -7.90 -23.79 -0.58
C CYS A 80 -9.20 -23.72 0.22
N HIS A 81 -9.73 -22.52 0.46
CA HIS A 81 -10.95 -22.31 1.22
C HIS A 81 -12.03 -21.66 0.37
N HIS A 82 -13.29 -21.92 0.69
CA HIS A 82 -14.43 -21.21 0.10
C HIS A 82 -14.55 -19.81 0.69
N GLY A 83 -14.29 -18.81 -0.14
CA GLY A 83 -14.53 -17.41 0.15
C GLY A 83 -15.69 -16.87 -0.70
N ARG A 84 -15.47 -15.70 -1.34
CA ARG A 84 -16.40 -15.19 -2.38
C ARG A 84 -16.32 -16.00 -3.68
N GLN A 85 -15.20 -16.64 -3.90
CA GLN A 85 -14.92 -17.54 -5.04
C GLN A 85 -14.66 -18.96 -4.51
N PRO A 86 -14.93 -20.01 -5.31
CA PRO A 86 -14.50 -21.36 -4.99
C PRO A 86 -12.97 -21.45 -4.94
N PRO A 87 -12.39 -22.46 -4.22
CA PRO A 87 -10.94 -22.62 -4.09
C PRO A 87 -10.23 -22.67 -5.46
N CYS A 88 -9.05 -22.05 -5.55
CA CYS A 88 -8.23 -22.12 -6.74
C CYS A 88 -7.58 -23.51 -6.89
N THR A 89 -7.30 -24.20 -5.79
CA THR A 89 -6.84 -25.60 -5.82
C THR A 89 -7.78 -26.50 -6.60
N ASP A 90 -9.10 -26.35 -6.42
CA ASP A 90 -10.10 -27.16 -7.13
C ASP A 90 -10.04 -26.90 -8.64
N ALA A 91 -9.95 -25.63 -9.05
CA ALA A 91 -9.85 -25.26 -10.46
C ALA A 91 -8.56 -25.79 -11.12
N ILE A 92 -7.45 -25.81 -10.39
CA ILE A 92 -6.16 -26.36 -10.85
C ILE A 92 -6.27 -27.88 -11.06
N LEU A 93 -6.90 -28.58 -10.12
CA LEU A 93 -7.11 -30.04 -10.20
C LEU A 93 -8.10 -30.40 -11.31
N GLU A 94 -9.22 -29.72 -11.42
CA GLU A 94 -10.23 -29.91 -12.47
C GLU A 94 -9.66 -29.67 -13.88
N ALA A 95 -8.72 -28.72 -14.01
CA ALA A 95 -8.04 -28.43 -15.27
C ALA A 95 -6.93 -29.43 -15.62
N GLY A 96 -6.63 -30.42 -14.78
CA GLY A 96 -5.60 -31.42 -15.02
C GLY A 96 -4.17 -30.85 -15.08
N ILE A 97 -3.89 -29.75 -14.40
CA ILE A 97 -2.56 -29.15 -14.31
C ILE A 97 -1.60 -30.15 -13.65
N ALA A 98 -0.47 -30.44 -14.30
CA ALA A 98 0.50 -31.41 -13.81
C ALA A 98 1.52 -30.83 -12.83
N ARG A 99 1.82 -29.52 -12.93
CA ARG A 99 2.80 -28.85 -12.08
C ARG A 99 2.35 -27.45 -11.71
N VAL A 100 2.56 -27.08 -10.44
CA VAL A 100 2.35 -25.73 -9.90
C VAL A 100 3.69 -25.18 -9.41
N VAL A 101 4.04 -23.99 -9.89
CA VAL A 101 5.22 -23.22 -9.45
C VAL A 101 4.74 -21.99 -8.71
N VAL A 102 5.11 -21.86 -7.44
CA VAL A 102 4.64 -20.81 -6.53
C VAL A 102 5.76 -19.84 -6.20
N GLY A 103 5.47 -18.54 -6.28
CA GLY A 103 6.39 -17.49 -5.89
C GLY A 103 6.57 -17.41 -4.38
N SER A 104 5.50 -17.19 -3.63
CA SER A 104 5.53 -17.14 -2.15
C SER A 104 4.35 -17.88 -1.53
N GLY A 105 4.54 -18.40 -0.32
CA GLY A 105 3.45 -18.91 0.51
C GLY A 105 2.51 -17.79 0.95
N ASP A 106 1.27 -18.13 1.28
CA ASP A 106 0.28 -17.21 1.84
C ASP A 106 0.40 -17.21 3.37
N PRO A 107 0.62 -16.04 4.02
CA PRO A 107 0.70 -15.95 5.48
C PRO A 107 -0.67 -16.09 6.18
N ASN A 108 -1.77 -16.14 5.43
CA ASN A 108 -3.10 -16.32 5.97
C ASN A 108 -3.23 -17.70 6.63
N PRO A 109 -3.55 -17.81 7.94
CA PRO A 109 -3.68 -19.10 8.63
C PRO A 109 -4.74 -20.05 8.02
N LEU A 110 -5.67 -19.52 7.23
CA LEU A 110 -6.65 -20.32 6.49
C LEU A 110 -6.06 -21.03 5.28
N VAL A 111 -4.95 -20.54 4.73
CA VAL A 111 -4.27 -21.05 3.54
C VAL A 111 -2.94 -21.70 3.90
N ALA A 112 -1.99 -20.95 4.34
CA ALA A 112 -0.65 -21.28 4.87
C ALA A 112 -0.18 -22.75 4.69
N GLY A 113 0.26 -23.12 3.51
CA GLY A 113 0.74 -24.46 3.15
C GLY A 113 -0.34 -25.47 2.80
N LYS A 114 -1.59 -25.27 3.19
CA LYS A 114 -2.69 -26.22 3.00
C LYS A 114 -3.05 -26.38 1.52
N GLY A 115 -3.00 -25.29 0.75
CA GLY A 115 -3.25 -25.32 -0.68
C GLY A 115 -2.24 -26.21 -1.41
N LEU A 116 -0.99 -26.09 -1.05
CA LEU A 116 0.10 -26.88 -1.63
C LEU A 116 0.01 -28.36 -1.23
N ASP A 117 -0.34 -28.65 0.02
CA ASP A 117 -0.52 -30.00 0.51
C ASP A 117 -1.68 -30.73 -0.21
N ILE A 118 -2.80 -30.01 -0.45
CA ILE A 118 -3.91 -30.54 -1.25
C ILE A 118 -3.42 -30.89 -2.67
N LEU A 119 -2.72 -30.00 -3.34
CA LEU A 119 -2.20 -30.25 -4.70
C LEU A 119 -1.25 -31.45 -4.73
N ARG A 120 -0.30 -31.52 -3.79
CA ARG A 120 0.63 -32.66 -3.67
C ARG A 120 -0.09 -34.00 -3.44
N SER A 121 -1.10 -34.01 -2.56
CA SER A 121 -1.86 -35.23 -2.26
C SER A 121 -2.64 -35.77 -3.47
N HIS A 122 -2.95 -34.92 -4.45
CA HIS A 122 -3.58 -35.28 -5.72
C HIS A 122 -2.59 -35.55 -6.86
N GLY A 123 -1.27 -35.65 -6.56
CA GLY A 123 -0.24 -36.00 -7.54
C GLY A 123 0.27 -34.82 -8.38
N VAL A 124 -0.08 -33.58 -8.05
CA VAL A 124 0.46 -32.40 -8.74
C VAL A 124 1.88 -32.11 -8.24
N ALA A 125 2.84 -31.95 -9.15
CA ALA A 125 4.20 -31.53 -8.79
C ALA A 125 4.21 -30.08 -8.34
N VAL A 126 4.82 -29.78 -7.16
CA VAL A 126 4.84 -28.42 -6.59
C VAL A 126 6.29 -27.96 -6.41
N THR A 127 6.60 -26.78 -6.95
CA THR A 127 7.86 -26.04 -6.73
C THR A 127 7.55 -24.72 -6.04
N GLU A 128 8.28 -24.39 -4.98
CA GLU A 128 8.05 -23.18 -4.18
C GLU A 128 9.24 -22.23 -4.21
N GLY A 129 9.02 -20.95 -3.86
CA GLY A 129 10.09 -19.98 -3.62
C GLY A 129 10.72 -19.38 -4.88
N VAL A 130 10.07 -19.49 -6.03
CA VAL A 130 10.59 -18.91 -7.27
C VAL A 130 10.33 -17.41 -7.31
N LEU A 131 11.40 -16.60 -7.29
CA LEU A 131 11.36 -15.14 -7.10
C LEU A 131 10.58 -14.72 -5.83
N GLU A 132 10.78 -15.46 -4.74
CA GLU A 132 10.04 -15.29 -3.49
C GLU A 132 10.14 -13.85 -2.94
N ALA A 133 11.33 -13.28 -2.97
CA ALA A 133 11.57 -11.92 -2.46
C ALA A 133 10.74 -10.88 -3.24
N GLU A 134 10.69 -10.99 -4.56
CA GLU A 134 9.91 -10.11 -5.42
C GLU A 134 8.40 -10.31 -5.24
N CYS A 135 7.96 -11.56 -5.05
CA CYS A 135 6.56 -11.89 -4.78
C CYS A 135 6.09 -11.35 -3.43
N LYS A 136 6.91 -11.45 -2.39
CA LYS A 136 6.64 -10.87 -1.07
C LYS A 136 6.62 -9.35 -1.12
N ALA A 137 7.60 -8.73 -1.76
CA ALA A 137 7.68 -7.27 -1.89
C ALA A 137 6.50 -6.67 -2.67
N LEU A 138 5.92 -7.42 -3.62
CA LEU A 138 4.71 -7.00 -4.33
C LEU A 138 3.51 -6.87 -3.39
N ASN A 139 3.41 -7.75 -2.38
CA ASN A 139 2.29 -7.91 -1.47
C ASN A 139 2.59 -7.48 -0.02
N ASP A 140 3.55 -6.55 0.18
CA ASP A 140 3.95 -6.02 1.49
C ASP A 140 2.74 -5.57 2.34
N VAL A 141 1.80 -4.84 1.74
CA VAL A 141 0.56 -4.39 2.36
C VAL A 141 -0.31 -5.57 2.81
N PHE A 142 -0.56 -6.53 1.91
CA PHE A 142 -1.41 -7.68 2.21
C PHE A 142 -0.82 -8.52 3.33
N PHE A 143 0.48 -8.82 3.28
CA PHE A 143 1.15 -9.64 4.29
C PHE A 143 1.10 -9.00 5.67
N HIS A 144 1.36 -7.70 5.75
CA HIS A 144 1.23 -6.99 7.02
C HIS A 144 -0.22 -7.01 7.55
N TYR A 145 -1.18 -6.65 6.68
CA TYR A 145 -2.58 -6.53 7.09
C TYR A 145 -3.19 -7.86 7.53
N ILE A 146 -2.94 -8.96 6.81
CA ILE A 146 -3.53 -10.26 7.14
C ILE A 146 -2.94 -10.85 8.44
N GLN A 147 -1.70 -10.51 8.78
CA GLN A 147 -1.05 -10.97 10.01
C GLN A 147 -1.41 -10.12 11.22
N THR A 148 -1.60 -8.81 11.05
CA THR A 148 -1.74 -7.86 12.17
C THR A 148 -3.15 -7.31 12.32
N GLY A 149 -3.97 -7.35 11.29
CA GLY A 149 -5.27 -6.66 11.21
C GLY A 149 -5.15 -5.14 11.22
N ARG A 150 -3.95 -4.57 10.99
CA ARG A 150 -3.65 -3.14 11.03
C ARG A 150 -3.15 -2.65 9.68
N PRO A 151 -3.37 -1.35 9.32
CA PRO A 151 -2.87 -0.79 8.07
C PRO A 151 -1.35 -0.80 7.96
N TYR A 152 -0.83 -1.10 6.77
CA TYR A 152 0.56 -0.83 6.41
C TYR A 152 0.74 0.68 6.17
N VAL A 153 1.64 1.32 6.90
CA VAL A 153 1.85 2.77 6.86
C VAL A 153 3.09 3.12 6.06
N VAL A 154 2.91 3.90 5.00
CA VAL A 154 3.99 4.47 4.19
C VAL A 154 4.12 5.95 4.49
N LEU A 155 5.24 6.33 5.09
CA LEU A 155 5.61 7.72 5.33
C LEU A 155 6.14 8.33 4.03
N LYS A 156 5.43 9.30 3.46
CA LYS A 156 5.84 9.95 2.22
C LYS A 156 6.07 11.45 2.42
N TYR A 157 7.19 11.94 1.94
CA TYR A 157 7.46 13.39 1.88
C TYR A 157 8.21 13.77 0.61
N ALA A 158 8.09 15.06 0.24
CA ALA A 158 8.88 15.67 -0.83
C ALA A 158 9.67 16.83 -0.24
N MET A 159 10.98 16.85 -0.47
CA MET A 159 11.86 17.85 0.10
C MET A 159 12.92 18.33 -0.92
N THR A 160 13.54 19.45 -0.61
CA THR A 160 14.75 19.90 -1.28
C THR A 160 15.96 19.07 -0.84
N LEU A 161 17.08 19.17 -1.56
CA LEU A 161 18.33 18.47 -1.20
C LEU A 161 18.85 18.86 0.20
N ASP A 162 18.56 20.06 0.66
CA ASP A 162 18.88 20.54 2.02
C ASP A 162 17.75 20.27 3.04
N GLY A 163 16.81 19.35 2.73
CA GLY A 163 15.82 18.83 3.66
C GLY A 163 14.67 19.78 4.01
N LYS A 164 14.20 20.61 3.07
CA LYS A 164 13.10 21.55 3.31
C LYS A 164 11.82 21.14 2.58
N LEU A 165 10.68 21.15 3.30
CA LEU A 165 9.34 20.92 2.73
C LEU A 165 8.76 22.17 2.08
N ALA A 166 9.17 23.35 2.54
CA ALA A 166 8.68 24.66 2.10
C ALA A 166 9.73 25.73 2.34
N ALA A 167 9.61 26.86 1.68
CA ALA A 167 10.35 28.06 2.00
C ALA A 167 10.01 28.58 3.42
N TYR A 168 10.82 29.46 3.98
CA TYR A 168 10.58 30.07 5.30
C TYR A 168 9.25 30.85 5.36
N THR A 169 8.72 31.27 4.21
CA THR A 169 7.41 31.93 4.07
C THR A 169 6.23 30.96 4.14
N GLY A 170 6.49 29.66 4.08
CA GLY A 170 5.47 28.62 3.99
C GLY A 170 5.12 28.19 2.56
N ALA A 171 5.65 28.83 1.52
CA ALA A 171 5.42 28.44 0.13
C ALA A 171 6.03 27.06 -0.14
N SER A 172 5.18 26.06 -0.51
CA SER A 172 5.52 24.65 -0.70
C SER A 172 5.41 24.20 -2.17
N GLN A 173 4.84 24.99 -3.06
CA GLN A 173 4.54 24.60 -4.44
C GLN A 173 5.50 25.27 -5.43
N TRP A 174 6.25 24.55 -6.27
CA TRP A 174 6.40 23.10 -6.28
C TRP A 174 7.84 22.74 -5.88
N ILE A 175 7.99 21.86 -4.93
CA ILE A 175 9.31 21.35 -4.53
C ILE A 175 9.83 20.42 -5.63
N THR A 176 9.10 19.36 -5.94
CA THR A 176 9.48 18.34 -6.94
C THR A 176 8.86 18.59 -8.31
N GLY A 177 9.45 17.99 -9.34
CA GLY A 177 9.03 18.08 -10.72
C GLY A 177 7.76 17.26 -11.04
N GLU A 178 7.35 17.29 -12.30
CA GLU A 178 6.09 16.69 -12.77
C GLU A 178 6.10 15.16 -12.68
N GLU A 179 7.20 14.51 -13.05
CA GLU A 179 7.31 13.05 -13.00
C GLU A 179 7.19 12.52 -11.57
N ALA A 180 7.85 13.17 -10.61
CA ALA A 180 7.69 12.82 -9.19
C ALA A 180 6.26 13.02 -8.71
N ARG A 181 5.59 14.12 -9.08
CA ARG A 181 4.18 14.34 -8.74
C ARG A 181 3.26 13.32 -9.39
N ARG A 182 3.51 12.90 -10.63
CA ARG A 182 2.76 11.83 -11.30
C ARG A 182 2.92 10.51 -10.54
N HIS A 183 4.15 10.18 -10.12
CA HIS A 183 4.41 8.99 -9.31
C HIS A 183 3.66 9.04 -7.97
N VAL A 184 3.61 10.21 -7.29
CA VAL A 184 2.78 10.37 -6.07
C VAL A 184 1.31 10.05 -6.34
N HIS A 185 0.75 10.47 -7.49
CA HIS A 185 -0.62 10.11 -7.85
C HIS A 185 -0.80 8.61 -8.10
N THR A 186 0.20 7.92 -8.63
CA THR A 186 0.20 6.45 -8.73
C THR A 186 0.15 5.83 -7.32
N GLN A 187 0.93 6.36 -6.37
CA GLN A 187 0.87 5.88 -4.98
C GLN A 187 -0.50 6.14 -4.33
N ARG A 188 -1.11 7.30 -4.57
CA ARG A 188 -2.48 7.58 -4.10
C ARG A 188 -3.53 6.65 -4.69
N SER A 189 -3.32 6.14 -5.88
CA SER A 189 -4.19 5.10 -6.47
C SER A 189 -3.92 3.73 -5.85
N ARG A 190 -2.65 3.41 -5.53
CA ARG A 190 -2.22 2.13 -4.99
C ARG A 190 -2.72 1.91 -3.56
N PHE A 191 -2.50 2.87 -2.67
CA PHE A 191 -2.83 2.74 -1.25
C PHE A 191 -4.32 2.99 -0.99
N ARG A 192 -4.88 2.28 -0.01
CA ARG A 192 -6.32 2.36 0.33
C ARG A 192 -6.70 3.73 0.84
N SER A 193 -5.86 4.36 1.63
CA SER A 193 -6.12 5.67 2.22
C SER A 193 -4.91 6.62 2.15
N ILE A 194 -5.21 7.91 2.21
CA ILE A 194 -4.25 9.00 2.39
C ILE A 194 -4.54 9.69 3.73
N MET A 195 -3.50 9.96 4.50
CA MET A 195 -3.62 10.60 5.81
C MET A 195 -2.77 11.87 5.87
N VAL A 196 -3.37 12.94 6.40
CA VAL A 196 -2.68 14.20 6.68
C VAL A 196 -3.14 14.78 8.03
N GLY A 197 -2.31 15.62 8.63
CA GLY A 197 -2.72 16.45 9.77
C GLY A 197 -3.52 17.68 9.34
N VAL A 198 -4.33 18.22 10.25
CA VAL A 198 -5.13 19.43 10.00
C VAL A 198 -4.28 20.63 9.56
N ASP A 199 -3.05 20.77 10.05
CA ASP A 199 -2.18 21.88 9.65
C ASP A 199 -1.82 21.86 8.15
N THR A 200 -1.79 20.67 7.52
CA THR A 200 -1.64 20.54 6.07
C THR A 200 -2.89 21.03 5.34
N VAL A 201 -4.08 20.74 5.88
CA VAL A 201 -5.35 21.26 5.32
C VAL A 201 -5.42 22.77 5.41
N LEU A 202 -5.04 23.33 6.57
CA LEU A 202 -5.03 24.77 6.80
C LEU A 202 -4.02 25.51 5.92
N ALA A 203 -2.87 24.91 5.65
CA ALA A 203 -1.79 25.55 4.88
C ALA A 203 -2.02 25.48 3.36
N ASP A 204 -2.46 24.33 2.86
CA ASP A 204 -2.42 24.02 1.42
C ASP A 204 -3.81 23.83 0.80
N ASP A 205 -4.89 23.73 1.59
CA ASP A 205 -6.25 23.39 1.15
C ASP A 205 -6.26 22.28 0.06
N PRO A 206 -5.65 21.11 0.33
CA PRO A 206 -5.42 20.10 -0.67
C PRO A 206 -6.68 19.32 -1.00
N GLN A 207 -6.78 18.80 -2.22
CA GLN A 207 -7.86 17.88 -2.59
C GLN A 207 -7.62 16.44 -2.11
N LEU A 208 -6.36 16.01 -1.95
CA LEU A 208 -5.96 14.65 -1.58
C LEU A 208 -6.53 13.56 -2.50
N THR A 209 -6.67 13.87 -3.77
CA THR A 209 -7.22 12.98 -4.81
C THR A 209 -6.12 12.40 -5.69
N CYS A 210 -6.42 11.28 -6.34
CA CYS A 210 -5.66 10.75 -7.46
C CYS A 210 -6.09 11.49 -8.75
N ARG A 211 -5.11 11.92 -9.57
CA ARG A 211 -5.35 12.67 -10.81
C ARG A 211 -4.61 12.07 -12.01
N ILE A 212 -4.48 10.74 -12.04
CA ILE A 212 -4.04 9.99 -13.21
C ILE A 212 -5.23 9.29 -13.85
N GLU A 213 -5.19 9.10 -15.15
CA GLU A 213 -6.21 8.38 -15.88
C GLU A 213 -6.34 6.94 -15.38
N GLY A 214 -7.55 6.45 -15.20
CA GLY A 214 -7.83 5.12 -14.67
C GLY A 214 -7.46 4.93 -13.18
N GLY A 215 -6.99 5.97 -12.51
CA GLY A 215 -6.62 5.89 -11.08
C GLY A 215 -7.83 5.98 -10.15
N ARG A 216 -7.71 5.34 -8.98
CA ARG A 216 -8.71 5.36 -7.92
C ARG A 216 -8.37 6.42 -6.87
N ASN A 217 -9.37 7.16 -6.38
CA ASN A 217 -9.19 8.03 -5.22
C ASN A 217 -9.02 7.22 -3.93
N PRO A 218 -8.03 7.55 -3.08
CA PRO A 218 -7.92 6.98 -1.73
C PRO A 218 -9.02 7.53 -0.81
N LEU A 219 -9.32 6.80 0.27
CA LEU A 219 -10.04 7.34 1.42
C LEU A 219 -9.21 8.47 2.03
N ARG A 220 -9.80 9.63 2.29
CA ARG A 220 -9.10 10.78 2.89
C ARG A 220 -9.27 10.76 4.41
N ILE A 221 -8.18 10.76 5.16
CA ILE A 221 -8.15 10.77 6.62
C ILE A 221 -7.46 12.04 7.07
N ILE A 222 -8.18 12.87 7.82
CA ILE A 222 -7.66 14.11 8.39
C ILE A 222 -7.54 13.93 9.89
N CYS A 223 -6.32 13.95 10.43
CA CYS A 223 -6.08 13.94 11.87
C CYS A 223 -6.30 15.37 12.40
N ASP A 224 -7.42 15.58 13.09
CA ASP A 224 -7.86 16.88 13.59
C ASP A 224 -8.44 16.75 15.00
N SER A 225 -7.56 16.72 15.99
CA SER A 225 -7.92 16.51 17.40
C SER A 225 -9.01 17.45 17.91
N HIS A 226 -9.06 18.69 17.41
CA HIS A 226 -9.91 19.74 17.94
C HIS A 226 -10.94 20.31 16.95
N LEU A 227 -11.14 19.66 15.77
CA LEU A 227 -12.00 20.13 14.68
C LEU A 227 -11.68 21.56 14.23
N ARG A 228 -10.43 21.77 13.80
CA ARG A 228 -9.96 23.05 13.23
C ARG A 228 -10.10 23.09 11.70
N THR A 229 -10.40 21.98 11.06
CA THR A 229 -10.61 21.89 9.60
C THR A 229 -11.74 22.84 9.21
N PRO A 230 -11.52 23.83 8.32
CA PRO A 230 -12.59 24.73 7.90
C PRO A 230 -13.69 23.96 7.15
N LEU A 231 -14.95 24.31 7.39
CA LEU A 231 -16.06 23.75 6.61
C LEU A 231 -15.94 24.05 5.12
N SER A 232 -15.26 25.15 4.76
CA SER A 232 -14.97 25.53 3.36
C SER A 232 -13.81 24.78 2.72
N ALA A 233 -13.06 23.97 3.48
CA ALA A 233 -11.93 23.22 2.95
C ALA A 233 -12.37 22.26 1.83
N LYS A 234 -11.58 22.14 0.76
CA LYS A 234 -11.88 21.28 -0.41
C LYS A 234 -12.17 19.84 -0.01
N VAL A 235 -11.42 19.29 0.95
CA VAL A 235 -11.62 17.92 1.45
C VAL A 235 -12.99 17.74 2.12
N VAL A 236 -13.56 18.79 2.72
CA VAL A 236 -14.91 18.79 3.32
C VAL A 236 -15.97 18.99 2.24
N GLN A 237 -15.81 20.00 1.40
CA GLN A 237 -16.80 20.33 0.35
C GLN A 237 -17.00 19.20 -0.68
N THR A 238 -15.99 18.37 -0.89
CA THR A 238 -16.06 17.22 -1.81
C THR A 238 -16.20 15.86 -1.10
N ALA A 239 -16.64 15.87 0.18
CA ALA A 239 -16.72 14.66 0.99
C ALA A 239 -17.77 13.66 0.49
N LYS A 240 -18.82 14.13 -0.19
CA LYS A 240 -19.85 13.30 -0.82
C LYS A 240 -19.34 12.57 -2.09
N GLU A 241 -18.32 13.11 -2.75
CA GLU A 241 -17.73 12.54 -3.96
C GLU A 241 -16.56 11.60 -3.63
N VAL A 242 -15.71 12.03 -2.68
CA VAL A 242 -14.54 11.25 -2.24
C VAL A 242 -14.63 11.06 -0.73
N PRO A 243 -14.78 9.82 -0.24
CA PRO A 243 -14.94 9.53 1.19
C PRO A 243 -13.89 10.21 2.04
N THR A 244 -14.32 11.05 2.98
CA THR A 244 -13.48 11.84 3.89
C THR A 244 -13.82 11.52 5.32
N TYR A 245 -12.80 11.22 6.09
CA TYR A 245 -12.89 10.87 7.51
C TYR A 245 -12.14 11.91 8.34
N LEU A 246 -12.80 12.48 9.33
CA LEU A 246 -12.19 13.36 10.32
C LEU A 246 -11.92 12.53 11.58
N ALA A 247 -10.65 12.21 11.83
CA ALA A 247 -10.22 11.57 13.08
C ALA A 247 -10.05 12.65 14.16
N THR A 248 -10.90 12.62 15.19
CA THR A 248 -11.00 13.71 16.17
C THR A 248 -11.27 13.20 17.58
N CYS A 249 -10.81 13.99 18.58
CA CYS A 249 -11.11 13.77 20.00
C CYS A 249 -12.41 14.48 20.42
N VAL A 250 -13.02 15.27 19.54
CA VAL A 250 -14.26 16.00 19.81
C VAL A 250 -15.45 15.06 19.76
N THR A 251 -16.27 15.08 20.80
CA THR A 251 -17.47 14.24 20.92
C THR A 251 -18.79 15.04 20.92
N GLN A 252 -18.72 16.37 20.98
CA GLN A 252 -19.90 17.23 21.02
C GLN A 252 -20.62 17.23 19.67
N GLU A 253 -21.82 16.66 19.62
CA GLU A 253 -22.61 16.50 18.40
C GLU A 253 -22.85 17.82 17.66
N LEU A 254 -23.11 18.89 18.40
CA LEU A 254 -23.33 20.23 17.82
C LEU A 254 -22.14 20.72 16.97
N ARG A 255 -20.91 20.30 17.32
CA ARG A 255 -19.70 20.62 16.56
C ARG A 255 -19.48 19.67 15.38
N LEU A 256 -19.95 18.43 15.50
CA LEU A 256 -19.75 17.37 14.50
C LEU A 256 -20.80 17.44 13.37
N ALA A 257 -22.03 17.83 13.69
CA ALA A 257 -23.15 17.83 12.75
C ALA A 257 -22.86 18.59 11.44
N PRO A 258 -22.27 19.79 11.42
CA PRO A 258 -21.99 20.50 10.16
C PRO A 258 -21.07 19.72 9.20
N TYR A 259 -20.13 18.94 9.71
CA TYR A 259 -19.25 18.10 8.87
C TYR A 259 -20.01 16.90 8.32
N ARG A 260 -20.87 16.27 9.11
CA ARG A 260 -21.71 15.15 8.66
C ARG A 260 -22.69 15.59 7.58
N ASP A 261 -23.30 16.76 7.72
CA ASP A 261 -24.23 17.33 6.73
C ASP A 261 -23.53 17.55 5.38
N LEU A 262 -22.23 17.87 5.39
CA LEU A 262 -21.40 18.02 4.21
C LEU A 262 -20.88 16.67 3.67
N GLY A 263 -21.17 15.55 4.37
CA GLY A 263 -20.81 14.18 3.92
C GLY A 263 -19.52 13.64 4.50
N CYS A 264 -18.90 14.32 5.47
CA CYS A 264 -17.75 13.79 6.18
C CYS A 264 -18.17 12.68 7.15
N ASN A 265 -17.35 11.64 7.24
CA ASN A 265 -17.43 10.62 8.28
C ASN A 265 -16.60 11.04 9.49
N ILE A 266 -17.15 10.89 10.67
CA ILE A 266 -16.42 11.20 11.91
C ILE A 266 -15.86 9.90 12.48
N LEU A 267 -14.57 9.89 12.78
CA LEU A 267 -13.89 8.85 13.53
C LEU A 267 -13.55 9.37 14.92
N PRO A 268 -14.36 9.04 15.93
CA PRO A 268 -14.02 9.37 17.32
C PRO A 268 -12.79 8.55 17.73
N VAL A 269 -11.74 9.22 18.13
CA VAL A 269 -10.48 8.61 18.55
C VAL A 269 -10.10 9.16 19.92
N PRO A 270 -9.59 8.33 20.85
CA PRO A 270 -9.07 8.82 22.12
C PRO A 270 -7.99 9.88 21.93
N GLU A 271 -7.84 10.73 22.94
CA GLU A 271 -6.75 11.70 23.01
C GLU A 271 -5.53 11.09 23.69
N ARG A 272 -4.35 11.36 23.13
CA ARG A 272 -3.06 11.06 23.74
C ARG A 272 -2.15 12.28 23.60
N SER A 273 -1.68 12.83 24.72
CA SER A 273 -0.80 14.01 24.75
C SER A 273 -1.36 15.22 23.94
N GLY A 274 -2.65 15.51 24.04
CA GLY A 274 -3.31 16.63 23.34
C GLY A 274 -3.63 16.37 21.87
N HIS A 275 -3.40 15.17 21.38
CA HIS A 275 -3.61 14.79 19.98
C HIS A 275 -4.42 13.49 19.85
N VAL A 276 -4.91 13.23 18.64
CA VAL A 276 -5.49 11.93 18.27
C VAL A 276 -4.47 10.82 18.56
N ASP A 277 -4.88 9.80 19.32
CA ASP A 277 -4.07 8.59 19.52
C ASP A 277 -3.97 7.82 18.20
N LEU A 278 -2.80 7.87 17.58
CA LEU A 278 -2.55 7.23 16.29
C LEU A 278 -2.60 5.70 16.38
N ASP A 279 -2.23 5.10 17.52
CA ASP A 279 -2.30 3.64 17.70
C ASP A 279 -3.75 3.16 17.70
N ALA A 280 -4.60 3.86 18.47
CA ALA A 280 -6.04 3.61 18.47
C ALA A 280 -6.66 3.84 17.08
N LEU A 281 -6.22 4.89 16.35
CA LEU A 281 -6.68 5.17 15.00
C LEU A 281 -6.29 4.06 14.04
N MET A 282 -5.05 3.55 14.06
CA MET A 282 -4.64 2.43 13.19
C MET A 282 -5.46 1.16 13.49
N THR A 283 -5.74 0.88 14.75
CA THR A 283 -6.60 -0.24 15.15
C THR A 283 -8.03 -0.07 14.61
N LEU A 284 -8.60 1.13 14.68
CA LEU A 284 -9.93 1.43 14.15
C LEU A 284 -9.98 1.28 12.63
N LEU A 285 -8.99 1.83 11.92
CA LEU A 285 -8.88 1.74 10.46
C LEU A 285 -8.76 0.29 9.98
N GLY A 286 -7.97 -0.54 10.67
CA GLY A 286 -7.87 -1.96 10.38
C GLY A 286 -9.21 -2.68 10.49
N LYS A 287 -10.00 -2.42 11.55
CA LYS A 287 -11.36 -2.96 11.72
C LYS A 287 -12.32 -2.50 10.63
N MET A 288 -12.08 -1.34 10.02
CA MET A 288 -12.85 -0.82 8.88
C MET A 288 -12.43 -1.40 7.53
N GLY A 289 -11.46 -2.32 7.50
CA GLY A 289 -10.93 -2.90 6.26
C GLY A 289 -9.97 -1.97 5.49
N VAL A 290 -9.38 -0.99 6.16
CA VAL A 290 -8.32 -0.15 5.58
C VAL A 290 -7.00 -0.86 5.79
N ASP A 291 -6.45 -1.42 4.72
CA ASP A 291 -5.21 -2.21 4.73
C ASP A 291 -3.94 -1.36 4.67
N SER A 292 -4.05 -0.11 4.20
CA SER A 292 -2.88 0.74 3.97
C SER A 292 -3.17 2.23 4.12
N VAL A 293 -2.15 2.96 4.60
CA VAL A 293 -2.16 4.41 4.78
C VAL A 293 -0.93 5.01 4.09
N LEU A 294 -1.16 5.91 3.13
CA LEU A 294 -0.14 6.82 2.62
C LEU A 294 -0.15 8.09 3.48
N LEU A 295 0.82 8.22 4.36
CA LEU A 295 0.96 9.36 5.26
C LEU A 295 1.72 10.49 4.56
N GLU A 296 1.00 11.53 4.11
CA GLU A 296 1.55 12.58 3.23
C GLU A 296 1.74 13.94 3.89
N GLY A 297 1.52 14.09 5.15
CA GLY A 297 1.70 15.45 5.57
C GLY A 297 1.53 15.83 7.00
N GLY A 298 2.24 16.94 7.24
CA GLY A 298 2.45 17.54 8.54
C GLY A 298 3.68 16.95 9.24
N ALA A 299 4.75 17.74 9.35
CA ALA A 299 5.98 17.30 10.03
C ALA A 299 5.72 16.77 11.46
N THR A 300 4.75 17.35 12.15
CA THR A 300 4.30 16.91 13.49
C THR A 300 3.66 15.52 13.43
N LEU A 301 2.78 15.28 12.45
CA LEU A 301 2.12 13.99 12.28
C LEU A 301 3.12 12.90 11.86
N HIS A 302 4.10 13.26 11.02
CA HIS A 302 5.18 12.35 10.65
C HIS A 302 6.00 11.93 11.89
N TRP A 303 6.36 12.90 12.76
CA TRP A 303 7.05 12.57 14.00
C TRP A 303 6.22 11.67 14.91
N ALA A 304 4.96 12.00 15.12
CA ALA A 304 4.09 11.20 15.96
C ALA A 304 3.95 9.74 15.45
N ALA A 305 3.93 9.53 14.13
CA ALA A 305 3.91 8.20 13.55
C ALA A 305 5.25 7.45 13.71
N VAL A 306 6.38 8.16 13.59
CA VAL A 306 7.73 7.60 13.81
C VAL A 306 7.91 7.24 15.29
N GLU A 307 7.59 8.17 16.21
CA GLU A 307 7.70 7.97 17.66
C GLU A 307 6.82 6.81 18.16
N ALA A 308 5.66 6.61 17.55
CA ALA A 308 4.75 5.52 17.88
C ALA A 308 5.10 4.18 17.20
N GLY A 309 6.19 4.09 16.42
CA GLY A 309 6.60 2.87 15.73
C GLY A 309 5.60 2.39 14.67
N LEU A 310 4.84 3.30 14.06
CA LEU A 310 3.76 2.95 13.12
C LEU A 310 4.21 2.91 11.66
N VAL A 311 5.41 3.40 11.36
CA VAL A 311 5.91 3.50 9.98
C VAL A 311 6.55 2.18 9.56
N HIS A 312 6.16 1.66 8.39
CA HIS A 312 6.70 0.43 7.80
C HIS A 312 7.63 0.69 6.63
N LYS A 313 7.36 1.77 5.87
CA LYS A 313 8.13 2.16 4.68
C LYS A 313 8.22 3.67 4.58
N VAL A 314 9.35 4.16 4.08
CA VAL A 314 9.59 5.58 3.80
C VAL A 314 9.73 5.78 2.30
N GLN A 315 9.07 6.82 1.76
CA GLN A 315 9.20 7.32 0.40
C GLN A 315 9.64 8.79 0.44
N ALA A 316 10.93 9.06 0.24
CA ALA A 316 11.50 10.39 0.22
C ALA A 316 11.74 10.85 -1.22
N TYR A 317 10.99 11.86 -1.68
CA TYR A 317 11.20 12.52 -2.96
C TYR A 317 12.12 13.71 -2.76
N ILE A 318 13.29 13.69 -3.37
CA ILE A 318 14.34 14.71 -3.20
C ILE A 318 14.52 15.48 -4.49
N ALA A 319 14.21 16.79 -4.43
CA ALA A 319 14.44 17.69 -5.53
C ALA A 319 15.88 18.27 -5.50
N PRO A 320 16.53 18.46 -6.65
CA PRO A 320 17.87 19.07 -6.75
C PRO A 320 17.78 20.59 -6.55
N LYS A 321 17.30 21.01 -5.39
CA LYS A 321 17.11 22.41 -5.00
C LYS A 321 17.65 22.65 -3.61
N ILE A 322 18.05 23.88 -3.33
CA ILE A 322 18.46 24.38 -2.01
C ILE A 322 17.55 25.57 -1.66
N LEU A 323 16.87 25.52 -0.53
CA LEU A 323 16.02 26.60 -0.03
C LEU A 323 16.63 27.32 1.17
N GLY A 324 17.37 26.62 2.03
CA GLY A 324 17.89 27.18 3.28
C GLY A 324 16.77 27.58 4.25
N GLY A 325 17.10 28.51 5.16
CA GLY A 325 16.16 29.06 6.14
C GLY A 325 16.12 28.30 7.46
N LYS A 326 16.43 29.01 8.56
CA LYS A 326 16.43 28.43 9.92
C LYS A 326 15.03 27.93 10.35
N THR A 327 13.96 28.62 9.92
CA THR A 327 12.56 28.33 10.27
C THR A 327 11.84 27.50 9.21
N ALA A 328 12.49 27.17 8.10
CA ALA A 328 11.93 26.33 7.05
C ALA A 328 11.74 24.89 7.58
N LYS A 329 10.52 24.35 7.42
CA LYS A 329 10.14 23.04 8.00
C LYS A 329 10.90 21.88 7.37
N SER A 330 11.36 20.95 8.22
CA SER A 330 11.88 19.65 7.82
C SER A 330 10.75 18.62 7.63
N PRO A 331 11.00 17.50 6.92
CA PRO A 331 10.01 16.44 6.69
C PRO A 331 9.45 15.82 7.97
N VAL A 332 10.29 15.61 8.97
CA VAL A 332 9.94 15.06 10.28
C VAL A 332 10.23 16.12 11.33
N GLY A 333 9.21 16.54 12.06
CA GLY A 333 9.28 17.58 13.09
C GLY A 333 9.36 16.97 14.50
N GLY A 334 8.60 17.57 15.44
CA GLY A 334 8.54 17.10 16.82
C GLY A 334 9.82 17.35 17.60
N GLN A 335 9.99 16.61 18.71
CA GLN A 335 11.17 16.71 19.55
C GLN A 335 12.40 16.03 18.94
N GLY A 336 12.20 14.99 18.15
CA GLY A 336 13.26 14.15 17.62
C GLY A 336 13.85 13.19 18.65
N PHE A 337 14.73 12.31 18.21
CA PHE A 337 15.46 11.41 19.08
C PHE A 337 16.64 12.14 19.75
N ALA A 338 16.94 11.80 20.99
CA ALA A 338 18.02 12.43 21.75
C ALA A 338 19.41 12.03 21.24
N HIS A 339 19.55 10.81 20.72
CA HIS A 339 20.81 10.25 20.23
C HIS A 339 20.62 9.58 18.85
N PRO A 340 21.65 9.59 17.97
CA PRO A 340 21.59 8.97 16.65
C PRO A 340 21.32 7.45 16.68
N ASP A 341 21.75 6.75 17.72
CA ASP A 341 21.53 5.31 17.93
C ASP A 341 20.08 4.95 18.25
N GLN A 342 19.26 5.94 18.61
CA GLN A 342 17.82 5.78 18.82
C GLN A 342 17.01 6.01 17.54
N ALA A 343 17.66 6.45 16.46
CA ALA A 343 16.98 6.78 15.22
C ALA A 343 16.22 5.58 14.62
N LEU A 344 15.13 5.86 13.92
CA LEU A 344 14.45 4.87 13.10
C LEU A 344 15.39 4.37 12.00
N ILE A 345 15.82 3.12 12.09
CA ILE A 345 16.74 2.51 11.12
C ILE A 345 15.97 2.03 9.90
N LEU A 346 16.52 2.30 8.73
CA LEU A 346 15.97 1.91 7.45
C LEU A 346 16.87 0.86 6.79
N LYS A 347 16.29 -0.13 6.13
CA LYS A 347 17.01 -1.11 5.30
C LYS A 347 17.69 -0.42 4.11
N SER A 348 18.52 -1.17 3.39
CA SER A 348 19.16 -0.66 2.16
C SER A 348 18.12 -0.07 1.20
N PRO A 349 18.26 1.21 0.81
CA PRO A 349 17.25 1.89 0.02
C PRO A 349 17.30 1.51 -1.47
N ALA A 350 16.12 1.47 -2.09
CA ALA A 350 15.99 1.53 -3.54
C ALA A 350 15.98 2.99 -4.01
N LEU A 351 16.72 3.27 -5.08
CA LEU A 351 16.84 4.60 -5.68
C LEU A 351 16.19 4.58 -7.06
N THR A 352 15.24 5.49 -7.29
CA THR A 352 14.59 5.67 -8.58
C THR A 352 14.69 7.12 -9.03
N ARG A 353 15.14 7.34 -10.26
CA ARG A 353 15.16 8.68 -10.86
C ARG A 353 13.80 9.00 -11.48
N LEU A 354 13.23 10.14 -11.10
CA LEU A 354 11.94 10.66 -11.60
C LEU A 354 12.17 12.04 -12.22
N GLY A 355 12.56 12.06 -13.48
CA GLY A 355 13.03 13.27 -14.15
C GLY A 355 14.31 13.80 -13.53
N GLN A 356 14.25 14.99 -12.92
CA GLN A 356 15.37 15.58 -12.19
C GLN A 356 15.42 15.16 -10.72
N ASP A 357 14.30 14.66 -10.16
CA ASP A 357 14.19 14.28 -8.76
C ASP A 357 14.66 12.83 -8.52
N ILE A 358 14.97 12.54 -7.26
CA ILE A 358 15.33 11.21 -6.80
C ILE A 358 14.27 10.75 -5.79
N LEU A 359 13.70 9.58 -6.03
CA LEU A 359 12.92 8.86 -5.04
C LEU A 359 13.83 7.88 -4.31
N ILE A 360 13.85 7.98 -2.99
CA ILE A 360 14.47 7.00 -2.08
C ILE A 360 13.34 6.25 -1.39
N GLU A 361 13.28 4.93 -1.57
CA GLU A 361 12.34 4.04 -0.91
C GLU A 361 13.09 3.06 -0.02
N SER A 362 12.65 2.94 1.23
CA SER A 362 13.23 1.98 2.15
C SER A 362 12.19 1.49 3.14
N GLU A 363 12.25 0.21 3.47
CA GLU A 363 11.49 -0.36 4.58
C GLU A 363 12.17 -0.01 5.90
N VAL A 364 11.37 0.12 6.95
CA VAL A 364 11.87 0.23 8.31
C VAL A 364 12.46 -1.12 8.72
N GLU A 365 13.65 -1.09 9.30
CA GLU A 365 14.24 -2.28 9.91
C GLU A 365 13.44 -2.60 11.17
N SER A 366 12.64 -3.68 11.12
CA SER A 366 12.02 -4.19 12.33
C SER A 366 13.13 -4.69 13.25
N GLU A 367 13.19 -4.21 14.47
CA GLU A 367 13.99 -4.87 15.49
C GLU A 367 13.60 -6.35 15.49
N VAL A 368 14.53 -7.19 15.10
CA VAL A 368 14.42 -8.63 15.37
C VAL A 368 14.45 -8.74 16.88
N THR A 369 13.26 -8.80 17.49
CA THR A 369 13.17 -9.17 18.91
C THR A 369 13.86 -10.52 19.03
N PRO A 370 14.93 -10.62 19.85
CA PRO A 370 15.73 -11.83 19.96
C PRO A 370 14.91 -13.01 20.49
#